data_4d6351ba4634d42a75b8e1b8507d151d
#
_entry.id   4d6351ba4634d42a75b8e1b8507d151d
#
_cell.length_a   1.000
_cell.length_b   1.000
_cell.length_c   1.000
_cell.angle_alpha   90.00
_cell.angle_beta   90.00
_cell.angle_gamma   90.00
#
_symmetry.space_group_name_H-M   'P 1'
#
loop_
_entity.id
_entity.type
_entity.pdbx_description
1 polymer ?
#
loop_
_entity_poly.entity_id
_entity_poly.type
_entity_poly.pdbx_seq_one_letter_code
_entity_poly.pdbx_strand_id
1 'polypeptide(L)'
;MDIIDRYAHEVGQYLPHRLRGDVQAELTSLLTDSVEEKALAGGVTPNEELAAAVLREFGTPKDVAARYAPEPQYLIGPRLYPTYVVAVKVMLPVLAALVVALVMLGRFKEPGEPASVAVFVRATGRFLWSALENLGIMTLVFALVERAIRQHESAGVPFDPASLPRADDPDKISYFGRIFALYVIAMLVVAFNFFPGSVAVFVFHGHDGTLYPLLTPDFSRYLPLLNVWWLAAFVLGLAVLRDGRWSRHTRWADFGLELTSTLILLLIVTGPPVFRYDRPITFVLTWFLVFSAIKACVMLYRLLRKRPVEPWAKT
;
A
#
# COMPACT_ATOMS: atom_id res chain seq x y z
N MET A 1 9.50 20.78 -45.31
CA MET A 1 8.28 20.47 -44.54
C MET A 1 8.35 20.94 -43.08
N ASP A 2 8.56 22.18 -42.91
CA ASP A 2 8.80 22.84 -41.60
C ASP A 2 7.73 22.53 -40.52
N ILE A 3 6.46 22.30 -40.90
CA ILE A 3 5.37 22.03 -39.97
C ILE A 3 5.49 20.65 -39.29
N ILE A 4 6.01 19.63 -40.00
CA ILE A 4 6.24 18.27 -39.44
C ILE A 4 7.39 18.32 -38.44
N ASP A 5 8.49 19.02 -38.78
CA ASP A 5 9.64 19.15 -37.89
C ASP A 5 9.29 19.92 -36.62
N ARG A 6 8.49 20.99 -36.75
CA ARG A 6 7.95 21.71 -35.58
C ARG A 6 7.07 20.86 -34.71
N TYR A 7 6.20 20.05 -35.30
CA TYR A 7 5.34 19.15 -34.56
C TYR A 7 6.16 18.07 -33.84
N ALA A 8 7.11 17.42 -34.52
CA ALA A 8 7.99 16.42 -33.91
C ALA A 8 8.85 17.04 -32.80
N HIS A 9 9.31 18.27 -32.97
CA HIS A 9 10.03 18.99 -31.91
C HIS A 9 9.15 19.25 -30.69
N GLU A 10 7.91 19.67 -30.90
CA GLU A 10 6.95 19.90 -29.80
C GLU A 10 6.60 18.60 -29.07
N VAL A 11 6.39 17.47 -29.78
CA VAL A 11 6.24 16.15 -29.16
C VAL A 11 7.44 15.83 -28.29
N GLY A 12 8.66 16.10 -28.79
CA GLY A 12 9.89 15.86 -28.05
C GLY A 12 9.99 16.64 -26.75
N GLN A 13 9.34 17.80 -26.62
CA GLN A 13 9.35 18.56 -25.37
C GLN A 13 8.64 17.84 -24.21
N TYR A 14 7.63 17.01 -24.53
CA TYR A 14 6.91 16.19 -23.56
C TYR A 14 7.59 14.85 -23.20
N LEU A 15 8.71 14.50 -23.90
CA LEU A 15 9.43 13.25 -23.69
C LEU A 15 10.66 13.42 -22.80
N PRO A 16 11.05 12.36 -22.06
CA PRO A 16 12.32 12.32 -21.35
C PRO A 16 13.51 12.54 -22.30
N HIS A 17 14.54 13.23 -21.83
CA HIS A 17 15.71 13.64 -22.64
C HIS A 17 16.34 12.51 -23.46
N ARG A 18 16.34 11.29 -22.91
CA ARG A 18 16.95 10.10 -23.56
C ARG A 18 16.20 9.63 -24.80
N LEU A 19 14.89 9.89 -24.89
CA LEU A 19 14.03 9.41 -25.97
C LEU A 19 13.77 10.46 -27.04
N ARG A 20 14.09 11.73 -26.77
CA ARG A 20 13.72 12.86 -27.65
C ARG A 20 14.23 12.68 -29.05
N GLY A 21 15.53 12.42 -29.22
CA GLY A 21 16.16 12.34 -30.52
C GLY A 21 15.60 11.21 -31.37
N ASP A 22 15.50 10.02 -30.79
CA ASP A 22 15.05 8.84 -31.51
C ASP A 22 13.57 8.97 -31.91
N VAL A 23 12.71 9.41 -30.99
CA VAL A 23 11.27 9.57 -31.26
C VAL A 23 11.00 10.72 -32.24
N GLN A 24 11.76 11.82 -32.17
CA GLN A 24 11.62 12.92 -33.13
C GLN A 24 11.98 12.44 -34.55
N ALA A 25 13.08 11.72 -34.73
CA ALA A 25 13.49 11.18 -36.01
C ALA A 25 12.45 10.18 -36.57
N GLU A 26 11.97 9.26 -35.71
CA GLU A 26 10.95 8.28 -36.09
C GLU A 26 9.64 8.96 -36.49
N LEU A 27 9.17 9.93 -35.69
CA LEU A 27 7.94 10.69 -36.00
C LEU A 27 8.05 11.49 -37.28
N THR A 28 9.18 12.14 -37.51
CA THR A 28 9.38 12.90 -38.76
C THR A 28 9.31 12.00 -39.97
N SER A 29 9.96 10.81 -39.92
CA SER A 29 9.86 9.82 -41.01
C SER A 29 8.45 9.34 -41.23
N LEU A 30 7.77 8.89 -40.17
CA LEU A 30 6.42 8.33 -40.22
C LEU A 30 5.37 9.34 -40.69
N LEU A 31 5.49 10.61 -40.27
CA LEU A 31 4.60 11.68 -40.71
C LEU A 31 4.85 12.06 -42.18
N THR A 32 6.10 12.08 -42.61
CA THR A 32 6.46 12.34 -44.01
C THR A 32 5.90 11.27 -44.92
N ASP A 33 6.11 9.97 -44.59
CA ASP A 33 5.58 8.84 -45.33
C ASP A 33 4.02 8.88 -45.40
N SER A 34 3.36 9.24 -44.30
CA SER A 34 1.89 9.37 -44.25
C SER A 34 1.36 10.52 -45.15
N VAL A 35 2.09 11.62 -45.24
CA VAL A 35 1.75 12.73 -46.12
C VAL A 35 1.94 12.35 -47.58
N GLU A 36 3.05 11.65 -47.92
CA GLU A 36 3.32 11.16 -49.27
C GLU A 36 2.29 10.13 -49.73
N GLU A 37 1.94 9.19 -48.88
CA GLU A 37 0.91 8.19 -49.16
C GLU A 37 -0.45 8.84 -49.47
N LYS A 38 -0.88 9.82 -48.65
CA LYS A 38 -2.13 10.54 -48.88
C LYS A 38 -2.08 11.44 -50.12
N ALA A 39 -0.92 12.00 -50.43
CA ALA A 39 -0.72 12.77 -51.64
C ALA A 39 -0.87 11.91 -52.92
N LEU A 40 -0.26 10.73 -52.88
CA LEU A 40 -0.39 9.74 -53.97
C LEU A 40 -1.83 9.25 -54.12
N ALA A 41 -2.49 8.91 -53.02
CA ALA A 41 -3.90 8.45 -53.05
C ALA A 41 -4.87 9.53 -53.55
N GLY A 42 -4.59 10.81 -53.25
CA GLY A 42 -5.39 11.97 -53.69
C GLY A 42 -5.00 12.53 -55.03
N GLY A 43 -3.93 12.05 -55.66
CA GLY A 43 -3.42 12.59 -56.94
C GLY A 43 -2.93 14.04 -56.83
N VAL A 44 -2.53 14.48 -55.63
CA VAL A 44 -2.07 15.84 -55.37
C VAL A 44 -0.60 15.83 -54.97
N THR A 45 0.09 16.96 -55.14
CA THR A 45 1.45 17.15 -54.62
C THR A 45 1.44 17.38 -53.13
N PRO A 46 2.41 16.81 -52.37
CA PRO A 46 2.55 17.07 -50.94
C PRO A 46 2.64 18.60 -50.69
N ASN A 47 1.73 19.11 -49.87
CA ASN A 47 1.67 20.54 -49.50
C ASN A 47 1.44 20.68 -47.99
N GLU A 48 1.55 21.90 -47.50
CA GLU A 48 1.45 22.20 -46.07
C GLU A 48 0.02 22.00 -45.52
N GLU A 49 -1.01 22.16 -46.36
CA GLU A 49 -2.40 21.91 -45.97
C GLU A 49 -2.67 20.43 -45.74
N LEU A 50 -2.11 19.57 -46.62
CA LEU A 50 -2.21 18.11 -46.47
C LEU A 50 -1.43 17.63 -45.24
N ALA A 51 -0.26 18.20 -45.00
CA ALA A 51 0.52 17.90 -43.78
C ALA A 51 -0.26 18.32 -42.52
N ALA A 52 -0.87 19.49 -42.50
CA ALA A 52 -1.71 19.94 -41.40
C ALA A 52 -2.95 19.03 -41.17
N ALA A 53 -3.53 18.47 -42.22
CA ALA A 53 -4.63 17.53 -42.14
C ALA A 53 -4.18 16.20 -41.50
N VAL A 54 -3.03 15.68 -41.91
CA VAL A 54 -2.40 14.47 -41.31
C VAL A 54 -2.12 14.70 -39.82
N LEU A 55 -1.51 15.84 -39.46
CA LEU A 55 -1.20 16.15 -38.06
C LEU A 55 -2.44 16.25 -37.17
N ARG A 56 -3.59 16.74 -37.70
CA ARG A 56 -4.87 16.74 -36.95
C ARG A 56 -5.37 15.34 -36.66
N GLU A 57 -5.18 14.40 -37.58
CA GLU A 57 -5.55 12.99 -37.35
C GLU A 57 -4.64 12.29 -36.33
N PHE A 58 -3.36 12.63 -36.32
CA PHE A 58 -2.41 12.10 -35.34
C PHE A 58 -2.75 12.54 -33.91
N GLY A 59 -3.33 13.71 -33.74
CA GLY A 59 -3.74 14.27 -32.47
C GLY A 59 -2.82 15.35 -31.94
N THR A 60 -2.99 15.71 -30.65
CA THR A 60 -2.13 16.77 -30.07
C THR A 60 -0.71 16.24 -29.77
N PRO A 61 0.32 17.09 -29.81
CA PRO A 61 1.70 16.69 -29.50
C PRO A 61 1.82 15.99 -28.14
N LYS A 62 1.01 16.42 -27.15
CA LYS A 62 0.97 15.82 -25.82
C LYS A 62 0.42 14.38 -25.83
N ASP A 63 -0.64 14.12 -26.59
CA ASP A 63 -1.26 12.80 -26.69
C ASP A 63 -0.35 11.82 -27.44
N VAL A 64 0.34 12.32 -28.47
CA VAL A 64 1.33 11.51 -29.20
C VAL A 64 2.54 11.20 -28.32
N ALA A 65 3.08 12.17 -27.60
CA ALA A 65 4.17 11.95 -26.65
C ALA A 65 3.80 10.91 -25.58
N ALA A 66 2.53 10.89 -25.11
CA ALA A 66 2.06 9.93 -24.14
C ALA A 66 2.11 8.47 -24.65
N ARG A 67 2.07 8.24 -25.97
CA ARG A 67 2.23 6.90 -26.57
C ARG A 67 3.67 6.40 -26.57
N TYR A 68 4.63 7.32 -26.66
CA TYR A 68 6.08 7.06 -26.65
C TYR A 68 6.70 7.24 -25.26
N ALA A 69 6.01 7.89 -24.33
CA ALA A 69 6.51 8.05 -22.98
C ALA A 69 6.60 6.66 -22.32
N PRO A 70 7.74 6.33 -21.69
CA PRO A 70 7.79 5.18 -20.82
C PRO A 70 6.72 5.36 -19.76
N GLU A 71 6.09 4.25 -19.32
CA GLU A 71 5.08 4.28 -18.25
C GLU A 71 5.55 5.23 -17.14
N PRO A 72 4.72 6.17 -16.71
CA PRO A 72 5.13 7.18 -15.74
C PRO A 72 5.64 6.48 -14.47
N GLN A 73 6.94 6.69 -14.19
CA GLN A 73 7.58 6.12 -13.01
C GLN A 73 7.18 6.93 -11.78
N TYR A 74 6.10 6.56 -11.15
CA TYR A 74 5.69 7.12 -9.86
C TYR A 74 5.80 6.06 -8.75
N LEU A 75 6.14 6.52 -7.57
CA LEU A 75 6.23 5.67 -6.38
C LEU A 75 4.82 5.23 -5.91
N ILE A 76 3.86 6.17 -5.98
CA ILE A 76 2.45 5.97 -5.65
C ILE A 76 1.62 6.54 -6.79
N GLY A 77 0.92 5.67 -7.52
CA GLY A 77 0.15 6.04 -8.70
C GLY A 77 -1.16 6.76 -8.40
N PRO A 78 -1.80 7.32 -9.44
CA PRO A 78 -3.00 8.12 -9.28
C PRO A 78 -4.17 7.36 -8.64
N ARG A 79 -4.21 6.03 -8.77
CA ARG A 79 -5.23 5.17 -8.16
C ARG A 79 -5.12 5.11 -6.63
N LEU A 80 -3.90 5.04 -6.09
CA LEU A 80 -3.64 4.92 -4.65
C LEU A 80 -3.35 6.25 -3.98
N TYR A 81 -2.97 7.27 -4.74
CA TYR A 81 -2.59 8.59 -4.22
C TYR A 81 -3.66 9.25 -3.34
N PRO A 82 -4.96 9.27 -3.71
CA PRO A 82 -6.00 9.84 -2.84
C PRO A 82 -6.09 9.12 -1.50
N THR A 83 -5.97 7.79 -1.50
CA THR A 83 -5.98 6.95 -0.30
C THR A 83 -4.76 7.24 0.59
N TYR A 84 -3.59 7.39 -0.01
CA TYR A 84 -2.36 7.77 0.69
C TYR A 84 -2.49 9.14 1.38
N VAL A 85 -2.99 10.14 0.67
CA VAL A 85 -3.20 11.49 1.24
C VAL A 85 -4.16 11.47 2.42
N VAL A 86 -5.25 10.70 2.33
CA VAL A 86 -6.19 10.53 3.45
C VAL A 86 -5.51 9.85 4.63
N ALA A 87 -4.73 8.77 4.37
CA ALA A 87 -4.01 8.06 5.42
C ALA A 87 -3.02 8.98 6.16
N VAL A 88 -2.25 9.79 5.42
CA VAL A 88 -1.32 10.78 6.02
C VAL A 88 -2.07 11.84 6.83
N LYS A 89 -3.17 12.37 6.29
CA LYS A 89 -4.01 13.38 6.98
C LYS A 89 -4.63 12.87 8.28
N VAL A 90 -4.88 11.56 8.39
CA VAL A 90 -5.38 10.94 9.62
C VAL A 90 -4.22 10.60 10.57
N MET A 91 -3.14 10.04 10.05
CA MET A 91 -2.00 9.60 10.86
C MET A 91 -1.33 10.75 11.61
N LEU A 92 -1.05 11.87 10.95
CA LEU A 92 -0.32 12.97 11.57
C LEU A 92 -1.04 13.59 12.77
N PRO A 93 -2.36 13.91 12.73
CA PRO A 93 -3.07 14.38 13.91
C PRO A 93 -3.17 13.35 15.02
N VAL A 94 -3.33 12.07 14.70
CA VAL A 94 -3.36 11.00 15.70
C VAL A 94 -2.00 10.91 16.42
N LEU A 95 -0.89 10.97 15.67
CA LEU A 95 0.44 10.97 16.23
C LEU A 95 0.69 12.22 17.09
N ALA A 96 0.26 13.39 16.63
CA ALA A 96 0.35 14.63 17.40
C ALA A 96 -0.44 14.54 18.71
N ALA A 97 -1.67 14.03 18.65
CA ALA A 97 -2.50 13.83 19.83
C ALA A 97 -1.85 12.87 20.84
N LEU A 98 -1.24 11.79 20.36
CA LEU A 98 -0.50 10.84 21.19
C LEU A 98 0.69 11.52 21.87
N VAL A 99 1.49 12.31 21.15
CA VAL A 99 2.64 13.02 21.73
C VAL A 99 2.17 14.05 22.77
N VAL A 100 1.08 14.79 22.49
CA VAL A 100 0.49 15.72 23.45
C VAL A 100 0.05 14.98 24.72
N ALA A 101 -0.63 13.84 24.58
CA ALA A 101 -1.01 13.01 25.72
C ALA A 101 0.21 12.57 26.54
N LEU A 102 1.30 12.14 25.89
CA LEU A 102 2.54 11.77 26.56
C LEU A 102 3.21 12.97 27.27
N VAL A 103 3.11 14.19 26.72
CA VAL A 103 3.56 15.42 27.38
C VAL A 103 2.72 15.68 28.63
N MET A 104 1.39 15.57 28.54
CA MET A 104 0.49 15.76 29.69
C MET A 104 0.76 14.73 30.79
N LEU A 105 1.15 13.52 30.43
CA LEU A 105 1.56 12.45 31.34
C LEU A 105 3.00 12.62 31.88
N GLY A 106 3.67 13.74 31.57
CA GLY A 106 5.01 14.05 32.06
C GLY A 106 6.15 13.20 31.48
N ARG A 107 5.91 12.49 30.35
CA ARG A 107 6.87 11.52 29.77
C ARG A 107 8.16 12.15 29.23
N PHE A 108 8.17 13.44 28.97
CA PHE A 108 9.32 14.18 28.46
C PHE A 108 10.01 15.02 29.55
N LYS A 109 9.59 14.88 30.82
CA LYS A 109 10.23 15.55 31.96
C LYS A 109 11.23 14.65 32.63
N GLU A 110 12.33 15.24 33.06
CA GLU A 110 13.25 14.64 34.03
C GLU A 110 12.67 14.70 35.44
N PRO A 111 13.05 13.80 36.36
CA PRO A 111 12.60 13.87 37.74
C PRO A 111 12.95 15.25 38.38
N GLY A 112 11.91 15.94 38.87
CA GLY A 112 12.07 17.28 39.48
C GLY A 112 12.10 18.45 38.46
N GLU A 113 12.05 18.19 37.16
CA GLU A 113 12.08 19.24 36.12
C GLU A 113 10.70 19.93 36.03
N PRO A 114 10.63 21.29 36.11
CA PRO A 114 9.40 22.00 35.83
C PRO A 114 9.05 21.92 34.32
N ALA A 115 7.81 22.29 33.95
CA ALA A 115 7.43 22.47 32.56
C ALA A 115 8.34 23.53 31.92
N SER A 116 9.20 23.13 30.98
CA SER A 116 10.26 23.96 30.44
C SER A 116 10.30 23.88 28.91
N VAL A 117 11.05 24.80 28.31
CA VAL A 117 11.34 24.79 26.87
C VAL A 117 12.01 23.47 26.48
N ALA A 118 12.84 22.88 27.35
CA ALA A 118 13.50 21.61 27.08
C ALA A 118 12.48 20.44 26.91
N VAL A 119 11.42 20.41 27.71
CA VAL A 119 10.32 19.44 27.57
C VAL A 119 9.65 19.58 26.20
N PHE A 120 9.37 20.83 25.79
CA PHE A 120 8.78 21.11 24.49
C PHE A 120 9.69 20.69 23.33
N VAL A 121 10.97 20.99 23.39
CA VAL A 121 11.96 20.61 22.37
C VAL A 121 12.06 19.08 22.26
N ARG A 122 12.13 18.35 23.39
CA ARG A 122 12.16 16.88 23.40
C ARG A 122 10.88 16.28 22.79
N ALA A 123 9.72 16.82 23.14
CA ALA A 123 8.42 16.36 22.60
C ALA A 123 8.31 16.62 21.10
N THR A 124 8.71 17.81 20.66
CA THR A 124 8.70 18.18 19.23
C THR A 124 9.67 17.31 18.43
N GLY A 125 10.89 17.10 18.93
CA GLY A 125 11.87 16.21 18.30
C GLY A 125 11.35 14.77 18.18
N ARG A 126 10.69 14.26 19.21
CA ARG A 126 10.08 12.92 19.19
C ARG A 126 8.92 12.85 18.20
N PHE A 127 8.08 13.88 18.14
CA PHE A 127 7.01 13.97 17.13
C PHE A 127 7.56 13.93 15.71
N LEU A 128 8.53 14.79 15.40
CA LEU A 128 9.14 14.85 14.06
C LEU A 128 9.79 13.53 13.67
N TRP A 129 10.53 12.91 14.60
CA TRP A 129 11.14 11.61 14.36
C TRP A 129 10.07 10.53 14.08
N SER A 130 9.06 10.43 14.94
CA SER A 130 7.99 9.46 14.76
C SER A 130 7.16 9.73 13.50
N ALA A 131 6.92 10.99 13.13
CA ALA A 131 6.24 11.34 11.90
C ALA A 131 7.04 10.90 10.67
N LEU A 132 8.36 11.13 10.66
CA LEU A 132 9.25 10.71 9.58
C LEU A 132 9.29 9.18 9.42
N GLU A 133 9.45 8.46 10.54
CA GLU A 133 9.44 7.00 10.57
C GLU A 133 8.12 6.42 10.02
N ASN A 134 6.99 6.92 10.52
CA ASN A 134 5.66 6.47 10.09
C ASN A 134 5.38 6.82 8.62
N LEU A 135 5.76 8.01 8.16
CA LEU A 135 5.65 8.39 6.74
C LEU A 135 6.50 7.48 5.86
N GLY A 136 7.73 7.15 6.29
CA GLY A 136 8.61 6.24 5.57
C GLY A 136 7.99 4.84 5.42
N ILE A 137 7.50 4.26 6.51
CA ILE A 137 6.85 2.94 6.49
C ILE A 137 5.58 2.97 5.63
N MET A 138 4.74 3.99 5.79
CA MET A 138 3.50 4.14 5.01
C MET A 138 3.81 4.26 3.52
N THR A 139 4.76 5.12 3.14
CA THR A 139 5.18 5.30 1.74
C THR A 139 5.72 4.00 1.16
N LEU A 140 6.53 3.26 1.90
CA LEU A 140 7.06 1.96 1.48
C LEU A 140 5.93 0.95 1.23
N VAL A 141 4.95 0.85 2.15
CA VAL A 141 3.80 -0.05 1.97
C VAL A 141 3.01 0.32 0.72
N PHE A 142 2.69 1.60 0.52
CA PHE A 142 1.97 2.06 -0.67
C PHE A 142 2.76 1.80 -1.96
N ALA A 143 4.08 2.00 -1.95
CA ALA A 143 4.95 1.71 -3.09
C ALA A 143 4.99 0.22 -3.44
N LEU A 144 5.03 -0.66 -2.44
CA LEU A 144 4.98 -2.11 -2.64
C LEU A 144 3.63 -2.55 -3.22
N VAL A 145 2.54 -1.99 -2.72
CA VAL A 145 1.19 -2.25 -3.24
C VAL A 145 1.06 -1.78 -4.68
N GLU A 146 1.50 -0.55 -4.98
CA GLU A 146 1.50 -0.01 -6.35
C GLU A 146 2.29 -0.88 -7.30
N ARG A 147 3.49 -1.31 -6.88
CA ARG A 147 4.32 -2.21 -7.67
C ARG A 147 3.63 -3.55 -7.94
N ALA A 148 2.98 -4.14 -6.94
CA ALA A 148 2.28 -5.41 -7.07
C ALA A 148 1.09 -5.31 -8.05
N ILE A 149 0.30 -4.23 -7.98
CA ILE A 149 -0.82 -3.97 -8.89
C ILE A 149 -0.31 -3.78 -10.32
N ARG A 150 0.70 -2.94 -10.50
CA ARG A 150 1.26 -2.62 -11.83
C ARG A 150 1.85 -3.85 -12.53
N GLN A 151 2.57 -4.70 -11.80
CA GLN A 151 3.10 -5.95 -12.36
C GLN A 151 1.99 -6.88 -12.87
N HIS A 152 0.82 -6.83 -12.26
CA HIS A 152 -0.33 -7.64 -12.70
C HIS A 152 -0.98 -7.05 -13.96
N GLU A 153 -1.15 -5.74 -14.03
CA GLU A 153 -1.71 -5.03 -15.18
C GLU A 153 -0.81 -5.15 -16.43
N SER A 154 0.50 -5.12 -16.23
CA SER A 154 1.51 -5.27 -17.32
C SER A 154 1.62 -6.70 -17.85
N ALA A 155 1.00 -7.69 -17.23
CA ALA A 155 1.06 -9.09 -17.67
C ALA A 155 0.27 -9.39 -18.96
N GLY A 156 -0.26 -8.37 -19.65
CA GLY A 156 -0.81 -8.47 -21.01
C GLY A 156 -2.05 -9.36 -21.14
N VAL A 157 -2.82 -9.52 -20.07
CA VAL A 157 -4.09 -10.24 -20.14
C VAL A 157 -5.04 -9.47 -21.05
N PRO A 158 -5.51 -10.05 -22.18
CA PRO A 158 -6.46 -9.38 -23.06
C PRO A 158 -7.70 -8.92 -22.25
N PHE A 159 -8.12 -7.68 -22.47
CA PHE A 159 -9.33 -7.18 -21.83
C PHE A 159 -10.55 -7.98 -22.30
N ASP A 160 -11.17 -8.72 -21.39
CA ASP A 160 -12.44 -9.39 -21.60
C ASP A 160 -13.55 -8.60 -20.90
N PRO A 161 -14.48 -7.97 -21.63
CA PRO A 161 -15.62 -7.26 -21.04
C PRO A 161 -16.50 -8.15 -20.15
N ALA A 162 -16.54 -9.48 -20.40
CA ALA A 162 -17.29 -10.42 -19.59
C ALA A 162 -16.64 -10.67 -18.20
N SER A 163 -15.35 -10.34 -18.07
CA SER A 163 -14.61 -10.45 -16.80
C SER A 163 -14.84 -9.28 -15.84
N LEU A 164 -15.59 -8.24 -16.27
CA LEU A 164 -15.87 -7.08 -15.42
C LEU A 164 -16.64 -7.50 -14.15
N PRO A 165 -16.15 -7.11 -12.95
CA PRO A 165 -16.81 -7.47 -11.70
C PRO A 165 -18.19 -6.81 -11.60
N ARG A 166 -19.18 -7.55 -11.07
CA ARG A 166 -20.50 -6.99 -10.76
C ARG A 166 -20.36 -5.89 -9.72
N ALA A 167 -21.25 -4.89 -9.75
CA ALA A 167 -21.25 -3.78 -8.79
C ALA A 167 -21.30 -4.27 -7.33
N ASP A 168 -22.05 -5.35 -7.06
CA ASP A 168 -22.26 -5.96 -5.74
C ASP A 168 -21.45 -7.27 -5.56
N ASP A 169 -20.21 -7.33 -6.06
CA ASP A 169 -19.37 -8.52 -5.89
C ASP A 169 -18.97 -8.67 -4.40
N PRO A 170 -19.42 -9.76 -3.71
CA PRO A 170 -19.07 -10.02 -2.32
C PRO A 170 -17.58 -10.35 -2.12
N ASP A 171 -16.84 -10.60 -3.19
CA ASP A 171 -15.43 -10.91 -3.17
C ASP A 171 -14.56 -9.67 -3.41
N LYS A 172 -15.18 -8.52 -3.71
CA LYS A 172 -14.50 -7.22 -3.86
C LYS A 172 -13.85 -6.79 -2.54
N ILE A 173 -12.63 -6.31 -2.62
CA ILE A 173 -11.88 -5.85 -1.46
C ILE A 173 -12.01 -4.35 -1.23
N SER A 174 -11.92 -3.93 0.04
CA SER A 174 -11.65 -2.54 0.40
C SER A 174 -10.13 -2.29 0.34
N TYR A 175 -9.68 -1.53 -0.64
CA TYR A 175 -8.27 -1.16 -0.76
C TYR A 175 -7.75 -0.48 0.51
N PHE A 176 -8.50 0.50 1.04
CA PHE A 176 -8.12 1.23 2.24
C PHE A 176 -7.91 0.30 3.44
N GLY A 177 -8.89 -0.55 3.75
CA GLY A 177 -8.79 -1.46 4.91
C GLY A 177 -7.64 -2.46 4.78
N ARG A 178 -7.38 -2.95 3.56
CA ARG A 178 -6.29 -3.91 3.33
C ARG A 178 -4.90 -3.25 3.38
N ILE A 179 -4.74 -2.07 2.79
CA ILE A 179 -3.50 -1.30 2.86
C ILE A 179 -3.21 -0.89 4.30
N PHE A 180 -4.24 -0.47 5.05
CA PHE A 180 -4.10 -0.17 6.48
C PHE A 180 -3.64 -1.39 7.29
N ALA A 181 -4.17 -2.58 7.01
CA ALA A 181 -3.71 -3.82 7.65
C ALA A 181 -2.23 -4.11 7.34
N LEU A 182 -1.77 -3.93 6.09
CA LEU A 182 -0.37 -4.08 5.72
C LEU A 182 0.53 -3.06 6.44
N TYR A 183 0.08 -1.82 6.55
CA TYR A 183 0.78 -0.79 7.32
C TYR A 183 0.91 -1.17 8.79
N VAL A 184 -0.16 -1.65 9.42
CA VAL A 184 -0.13 -2.13 10.81
C VAL A 184 0.86 -3.29 10.97
N ILE A 185 0.86 -4.27 10.06
CA ILE A 185 1.83 -5.37 10.08
C ILE A 185 3.26 -4.84 10.00
N ALA A 186 3.55 -3.91 9.09
CA ALA A 186 4.87 -3.31 8.94
C ALA A 186 5.30 -2.57 10.22
N MET A 187 4.38 -1.81 10.82
CA MET A 187 4.60 -1.14 12.11
C MET A 187 4.91 -2.12 13.25
N LEU A 188 4.17 -3.23 13.33
CA LEU A 188 4.41 -4.28 14.33
C LEU A 188 5.79 -4.92 14.14
N VAL A 189 6.17 -5.24 12.90
CA VAL A 189 7.51 -5.76 12.60
C VAL A 189 8.59 -4.79 13.08
N VAL A 190 8.47 -3.52 12.75
CA VAL A 190 9.45 -2.50 13.18
C VAL A 190 9.46 -2.36 14.70
N ALA A 191 8.29 -2.21 15.33
CA ALA A 191 8.18 -2.01 16.78
C ALA A 191 8.77 -3.16 17.59
N PHE A 192 8.44 -4.40 17.22
CA PHE A 192 8.87 -5.58 17.99
C PHE A 192 10.32 -6.01 17.71
N ASN A 193 10.85 -5.77 16.51
CA ASN A 193 12.22 -6.17 16.18
C ASN A 193 13.26 -5.09 16.51
N PHE A 194 12.95 -3.82 16.29
CA PHE A 194 13.92 -2.74 16.45
C PHE A 194 13.73 -1.94 17.75
N PHE A 195 12.50 -1.90 18.27
CA PHE A 195 12.14 -1.10 19.45
C PHE A 195 11.34 -1.88 20.50
N PRO A 196 11.77 -3.08 20.92
CA PRO A 196 10.98 -3.90 21.85
C PRO A 196 10.74 -3.20 23.19
N GLY A 197 11.68 -2.37 23.64
CA GLY A 197 11.54 -1.58 24.86
C GLY A 197 10.54 -0.42 24.78
N SER A 198 10.13 -0.01 23.56
CA SER A 198 9.11 1.02 23.34
C SER A 198 7.69 0.47 23.45
N VAL A 199 7.52 -0.85 23.40
CA VAL A 199 6.24 -1.50 23.69
C VAL A 199 6.07 -1.52 25.21
N ALA A 200 5.38 -0.52 25.73
CA ALA A 200 5.28 -0.28 27.17
C ALA A 200 3.85 -0.03 27.59
N VAL A 201 3.53 -0.40 28.82
CA VAL A 201 2.24 -0.13 29.47
C VAL A 201 2.39 1.01 30.48
N PHE A 202 1.44 1.91 30.49
CA PHE A 202 1.38 3.00 31.46
C PHE A 202 0.62 2.51 32.70
N VAL A 203 1.29 2.57 33.87
CA VAL A 203 0.71 2.16 35.14
C VAL A 203 0.63 3.36 36.07
N PHE A 204 -0.57 3.65 36.57
CA PHE A 204 -0.81 4.68 37.54
C PHE A 204 -0.55 4.14 38.96
N HIS A 205 0.31 4.84 39.72
CA HIS A 205 0.50 4.63 41.15
C HIS A 205 0.07 5.91 41.87
N GLY A 206 -1.21 5.99 42.23
CA GLY A 206 -1.78 7.22 42.78
C GLY A 206 -1.82 8.35 41.76
N HIS A 207 -1.15 9.46 42.02
CA HIS A 207 -1.06 10.60 41.08
C HIS A 207 0.13 10.49 40.11
N ASP A 208 1.04 9.54 40.35
CA ASP A 208 2.23 9.35 39.51
C ASP A 208 2.02 8.16 38.55
N GLY A 209 2.31 8.40 37.28
CA GLY A 209 2.26 7.37 36.25
C GLY A 209 3.65 7.02 35.73
N THR A 210 3.98 5.74 35.66
CA THR A 210 5.25 5.27 35.08
C THR A 210 5.00 4.34 33.90
N LEU A 211 5.85 4.44 32.88
CA LEU A 211 5.88 3.50 31.76
C LEU A 211 6.83 2.36 32.08
N TYR A 212 6.28 1.16 32.06
CA TYR A 212 7.06 -0.04 32.21
C TYR A 212 7.13 -0.78 30.87
N PRO A 213 8.30 -1.32 30.47
CA PRO A 213 8.37 -2.23 29.34
C PRO A 213 7.35 -3.34 29.52
N LEU A 214 6.51 -3.54 28.51
CA LEU A 214 5.45 -4.54 28.55
C LEU A 214 6.03 -5.95 28.43
N LEU A 215 7.05 -6.10 27.58
CA LEU A 215 7.65 -7.37 27.21
C LEU A 215 8.78 -7.77 28.15
N THR A 216 8.82 -9.04 28.50
CA THR A 216 9.99 -9.66 29.15
C THR A 216 11.00 -10.09 28.07
N PRO A 217 12.28 -10.35 28.44
CA PRO A 217 13.26 -10.88 27.51
C PRO A 217 12.83 -12.21 26.86
N ASP A 218 12.00 -13.00 27.54
CA ASP A 218 11.47 -14.27 27.03
C ASP A 218 10.57 -14.14 25.80
N PHE A 219 9.99 -12.95 25.56
CA PHE A 219 9.23 -12.66 24.36
C PHE A 219 10.05 -12.86 23.09
N SER A 220 11.36 -12.65 23.14
CA SER A 220 12.26 -12.82 21.99
C SER A 220 12.19 -14.22 21.36
N ARG A 221 11.81 -15.25 22.14
CA ARG A 221 11.63 -16.62 21.65
C ARG A 221 10.51 -16.75 20.62
N TYR A 222 9.49 -15.89 20.71
CA TYR A 222 8.33 -15.89 19.80
C TYR A 222 8.54 -15.04 18.56
N LEU A 223 9.54 -14.12 18.56
CA LEU A 223 9.78 -13.20 17.45
C LEU A 223 10.02 -13.90 16.12
N PRO A 224 10.83 -14.97 16.00
CA PRO A 224 11.02 -15.64 14.72
C PRO A 224 9.69 -16.18 14.14
N LEU A 225 8.87 -16.78 15.00
CA LEU A 225 7.56 -17.32 14.60
C LEU A 225 6.59 -16.21 14.17
N LEU A 226 6.54 -15.11 14.94
CA LEU A 226 5.75 -13.92 14.61
C LEU A 226 6.21 -13.28 13.30
N ASN A 227 7.52 -13.16 13.07
CA ASN A 227 8.08 -12.59 11.85
C ASN A 227 7.69 -13.41 10.60
N VAL A 228 7.77 -14.75 10.69
CA VAL A 228 7.32 -15.63 9.60
C VAL A 228 5.83 -15.46 9.34
N TRP A 229 5.02 -15.39 10.40
CA TRP A 229 3.58 -15.18 10.28
C TRP A 229 3.25 -13.79 9.68
N TRP A 230 3.89 -12.72 10.16
CA TRP A 230 3.72 -11.36 9.61
C TRP A 230 4.13 -11.28 8.15
N LEU A 231 5.25 -11.92 7.77
CA LEU A 231 5.68 -11.98 6.38
C LEU A 231 4.64 -12.69 5.50
N ALA A 232 4.14 -13.85 5.94
CA ALA A 232 3.12 -14.60 5.21
C ALA A 232 1.80 -13.81 5.08
N ALA A 233 1.36 -13.13 6.15
CA ALA A 233 0.19 -12.27 6.14
C ALA A 233 0.38 -11.05 5.21
N PHE A 234 1.58 -10.47 5.20
CA PHE A 234 1.92 -9.35 4.32
C PHE A 234 1.90 -9.77 2.85
N VAL A 235 2.54 -10.89 2.51
CA VAL A 235 2.57 -11.43 1.14
C VAL A 235 1.15 -11.78 0.65
N LEU A 236 0.34 -12.42 1.50
CA LEU A 236 -1.06 -12.71 1.16
C LEU A 236 -1.85 -11.41 0.95
N GLY A 237 -1.65 -10.41 1.80
CA GLY A 237 -2.30 -9.11 1.66
C GLY A 237 -1.95 -8.41 0.34
N LEU A 238 -0.68 -8.46 -0.08
CA LEU A 238 -0.23 -7.95 -1.39
C LEU A 238 -0.87 -8.72 -2.54
N ALA A 239 -0.92 -10.07 -2.46
CA ALA A 239 -1.55 -10.89 -3.50
C ALA A 239 -3.03 -10.56 -3.68
N VAL A 240 -3.77 -10.41 -2.57
CA VAL A 240 -5.19 -10.03 -2.61
C VAL A 240 -5.40 -8.61 -3.16
N LEU A 241 -4.51 -7.66 -2.82
CA LEU A 241 -4.56 -6.29 -3.37
C LEU A 241 -4.24 -6.25 -4.86
N ARG A 242 -3.27 -7.06 -5.29
CA ARG A 242 -2.92 -7.21 -6.71
C ARG A 242 -4.11 -7.69 -7.54
N ASP A 243 -4.78 -8.74 -7.08
CA ASP A 243 -5.90 -9.37 -7.79
C ASP A 243 -7.21 -8.56 -7.65
N GLY A 244 -7.27 -7.61 -6.73
CA GLY A 244 -8.43 -6.74 -6.47
C GLY A 244 -9.65 -7.46 -5.87
N ARG A 245 -9.57 -8.77 -5.68
CA ARG A 245 -10.65 -9.65 -5.18
C ARG A 245 -10.11 -10.88 -4.47
N TRP A 246 -10.94 -11.47 -3.65
CA TRP A 246 -10.65 -12.75 -3.03
C TRP A 246 -10.81 -13.89 -4.04
N SER A 247 -9.80 -14.73 -4.18
CA SER A 247 -9.87 -16.01 -4.88
C SER A 247 -10.11 -17.15 -3.89
N ARG A 248 -10.45 -18.34 -4.41
CA ARG A 248 -10.59 -19.55 -3.57
C ARG A 248 -9.27 -19.86 -2.83
N HIS A 249 -8.14 -19.74 -3.52
CA HIS A 249 -6.82 -20.02 -2.94
C HIS A 249 -6.45 -19.00 -1.87
N THR A 250 -6.65 -17.71 -2.10
CA THR A 250 -6.34 -16.66 -1.11
C THR A 250 -7.24 -16.78 0.12
N ARG A 251 -8.48 -17.24 0.00
CA ARG A 251 -9.37 -17.51 1.14
C ARG A 251 -8.90 -18.68 2.01
N TRP A 252 -8.41 -19.77 1.38
CA TRP A 252 -7.84 -20.89 2.11
C TRP A 252 -6.51 -20.51 2.78
N ALA A 253 -5.69 -19.70 2.11
CA ALA A 253 -4.46 -19.17 2.70
C ALA A 253 -4.75 -18.26 3.91
N ASP A 254 -5.76 -17.38 3.82
CA ASP A 254 -6.20 -16.53 4.93
C ASP A 254 -6.71 -17.35 6.12
N PHE A 255 -7.47 -18.42 5.85
CA PHE A 255 -7.89 -19.37 6.88
C PHE A 255 -6.69 -20.08 7.54
N GLY A 256 -5.69 -20.50 6.77
CA GLY A 256 -4.45 -21.08 7.30
C GLY A 256 -3.69 -20.10 8.19
N LEU A 257 -3.61 -18.83 7.80
CA LEU A 257 -3.01 -17.77 8.62
C LEU A 257 -3.80 -17.51 9.91
N GLU A 258 -5.14 -17.56 9.86
CA GLU A 258 -5.98 -17.40 11.05
C GLU A 258 -5.76 -18.56 12.04
N LEU A 259 -5.67 -19.80 11.55
CA LEU A 259 -5.34 -20.95 12.40
C LEU A 259 -3.95 -20.82 13.02
N THR A 260 -2.96 -20.41 12.22
CA THR A 260 -1.60 -20.22 12.71
C THR A 260 -1.54 -19.11 13.76
N SER A 261 -2.26 -17.98 13.56
CA SER A 261 -2.35 -16.91 14.56
C SER A 261 -2.99 -17.37 15.86
N THR A 262 -4.04 -18.19 15.76
CA THR A 262 -4.71 -18.79 16.93
C THR A 262 -3.76 -19.71 17.71
N LEU A 263 -2.96 -20.53 17.00
CA LEU A 263 -1.95 -21.38 17.62
C LEU A 263 -0.82 -20.59 18.27
N ILE A 264 -0.32 -19.54 17.62
CA ILE A 264 0.70 -18.64 18.20
C ILE A 264 0.16 -18.00 19.47
N LEU A 265 -1.07 -17.49 19.42
CA LEU A 265 -1.71 -16.89 20.58
C LEU A 265 -1.91 -17.89 21.72
N LEU A 266 -2.30 -19.12 21.40
CA LEU A 266 -2.39 -20.22 22.38
C LEU A 266 -1.03 -20.51 23.03
N LEU A 267 0.05 -20.60 22.25
CA LEU A 267 1.40 -20.80 22.75
C LEU A 267 1.86 -19.65 23.67
N ILE A 268 1.50 -18.41 23.35
CA ILE A 268 1.82 -17.23 24.18
C ILE A 268 1.02 -17.27 25.51
N VAL A 269 -0.26 -17.63 25.46
CA VAL A 269 -1.15 -17.64 26.63
C VAL A 269 -0.83 -18.81 27.58
N THR A 270 -0.43 -19.96 27.04
CA THR A 270 -0.12 -21.18 27.84
C THR A 270 1.36 -21.34 28.18
N GLY A 271 2.23 -20.54 27.55
CA GLY A 271 3.67 -20.59 27.73
C GLY A 271 4.16 -19.84 28.99
N PRO A 272 5.48 -19.69 29.12
CA PRO A 272 6.05 -18.89 30.21
C PRO A 272 5.61 -17.42 30.09
N PRO A 273 5.53 -16.69 31.22
CA PRO A 273 5.07 -15.30 31.24
C PRO A 273 5.98 -14.39 30.41
N VAL A 274 5.46 -13.91 29.31
CA VAL A 274 6.16 -13.01 28.35
C VAL A 274 5.85 -11.54 28.58
N PHE A 275 4.90 -11.27 29.47
CA PHE A 275 4.50 -9.91 29.83
C PHE A 275 4.82 -9.60 31.30
N ARG A 276 5.29 -8.39 31.56
CA ARG A 276 5.62 -7.93 32.91
C ARG A 276 4.37 -7.92 33.84
N TYR A 277 3.19 -7.62 33.26
CA TYR A 277 1.89 -7.65 33.92
C TYR A 277 1.09 -8.82 33.37
N ASP A 278 1.53 -10.02 33.67
CA ASP A 278 1.05 -11.25 33.04
C ASP A 278 -0.45 -11.48 33.21
N ARG A 279 -0.97 -11.40 34.44
CA ARG A 279 -2.39 -11.72 34.74
C ARG A 279 -3.40 -10.89 33.92
N PRO A 280 -3.40 -9.53 33.94
CA PRO A 280 -4.39 -8.76 33.19
C PRO A 280 -4.21 -8.90 31.68
N ILE A 281 -2.98 -9.02 31.19
CA ILE A 281 -2.71 -9.16 29.76
C ILE A 281 -3.11 -10.54 29.28
N THR A 282 -2.76 -11.59 30.01
CA THR A 282 -3.17 -12.98 29.69
C THR A 282 -4.69 -13.10 29.69
N PHE A 283 -5.39 -12.43 30.60
CA PHE A 283 -6.86 -12.39 30.60
C PHE A 283 -7.38 -11.78 29.28
N VAL A 284 -6.87 -10.63 28.87
CA VAL A 284 -7.24 -10.00 27.58
C VAL A 284 -6.89 -10.88 26.39
N LEU A 285 -5.69 -11.47 26.37
CA LEU A 285 -5.26 -12.37 25.31
C LEU A 285 -6.09 -13.64 25.22
N THR A 286 -6.59 -14.14 26.35
CA THR A 286 -7.52 -15.28 26.38
C THR A 286 -8.82 -14.94 25.66
N TRP A 287 -9.36 -13.76 25.84
CA TRP A 287 -10.52 -13.30 25.06
C TRP A 287 -10.23 -13.16 23.57
N PHE A 288 -9.06 -12.64 23.22
CA PHE A 288 -8.63 -12.62 21.82
C PHE A 288 -8.48 -14.02 21.23
N LEU A 289 -7.95 -14.99 22.01
CA LEU A 289 -7.85 -16.38 21.61
C LEU A 289 -9.22 -17.00 21.33
N VAL A 290 -10.18 -16.79 22.22
CA VAL A 290 -11.56 -17.27 22.04
C VAL A 290 -12.19 -16.64 20.80
N PHE A 291 -12.03 -15.32 20.62
CA PHE A 291 -12.55 -14.63 19.45
C PHE A 291 -11.92 -15.11 18.14
N SER A 292 -10.58 -15.31 18.12
CA SER A 292 -9.86 -15.85 16.97
C SER A 292 -10.31 -17.28 16.64
N ALA A 293 -10.49 -18.14 17.64
CA ALA A 293 -11.02 -19.49 17.46
C ALA A 293 -12.44 -19.49 16.87
N ILE A 294 -13.32 -18.64 17.37
CA ILE A 294 -14.69 -18.47 16.83
C ILE A 294 -14.63 -18.00 15.37
N LYS A 295 -13.78 -17.00 15.09
CA LYS A 295 -13.59 -16.46 13.73
C LYS A 295 -13.10 -17.56 12.79
N ALA A 296 -12.12 -18.39 13.20
CA ALA A 296 -11.62 -19.51 12.42
C ALA A 296 -12.73 -20.53 12.12
N CYS A 297 -13.57 -20.89 13.10
CA CYS A 297 -14.71 -21.78 12.92
C CYS A 297 -15.75 -21.21 11.93
N VAL A 298 -16.10 -19.93 12.06
CA VAL A 298 -17.03 -19.24 11.15
C VAL A 298 -16.46 -19.21 9.72
N MET A 299 -15.16 -18.94 9.61
CA MET A 299 -14.47 -18.89 8.31
C MET A 299 -14.47 -20.26 7.64
N LEU A 300 -14.15 -21.32 8.39
CA LEU A 300 -14.21 -22.69 7.91
C LEU A 300 -15.62 -23.06 7.45
N TYR A 301 -16.64 -22.75 8.26
CA TYR A 301 -18.04 -22.99 7.92
C TYR A 301 -18.43 -22.29 6.59
N ARG A 302 -18.02 -21.03 6.40
CA ARG A 302 -18.27 -20.28 5.18
C ARG A 302 -17.56 -20.87 3.96
N LEU A 303 -16.31 -21.34 4.13
CA LEU A 303 -15.53 -21.99 3.08
C LEU A 303 -16.16 -23.32 2.62
N LEU A 304 -16.68 -24.12 3.56
CA LEU A 304 -17.33 -25.38 3.28
C LEU A 304 -18.73 -25.21 2.68
N ARG A 305 -19.48 -24.19 3.10
CA ARG A 305 -20.86 -23.95 2.68
C ARG A 305 -21.00 -23.25 1.32
N LYS A 306 -20.00 -22.50 0.87
CA LYS A 306 -20.01 -21.91 -0.49
C LYS A 306 -19.91 -23.04 -1.51
N ARG A 307 -21.09 -23.51 -1.98
CA ARG A 307 -21.18 -24.31 -3.20
C ARG A 307 -20.49 -23.55 -4.34
N PRO A 308 -19.76 -24.24 -5.24
CA PRO A 308 -19.30 -23.59 -6.45
C PRO A 308 -20.56 -23.02 -7.14
N VAL A 309 -20.51 -21.72 -7.45
CA VAL A 309 -21.48 -21.14 -8.40
C VAL A 309 -21.25 -21.93 -9.67
N GLU A 310 -22.17 -22.83 -10.00
CA GLU A 310 -22.15 -23.53 -11.27
C GLU A 310 -22.09 -22.46 -12.36
N PRO A 311 -21.16 -22.57 -13.32
CA PRO A 311 -21.24 -21.78 -14.52
C PRO A 311 -22.59 -22.16 -15.12
N TRP A 312 -23.55 -21.21 -15.01
CA TRP A 312 -24.92 -21.35 -15.51
C TRP A 312 -24.91 -22.02 -16.88
N ALA A 313 -25.66 -23.15 -16.95
CA ALA A 313 -25.85 -23.94 -18.10
C ALA A 313 -26.23 -23.05 -19.30
N LYS A 314 -25.50 -23.21 -20.38
CA LYS A 314 -25.93 -22.76 -21.71
C LYS A 314 -27.27 -23.39 -22.01
N THR A 315 -28.33 -22.60 -22.06
CA THR A 315 -29.50 -22.87 -22.83
C THR A 315 -29.53 -21.93 -24.00
#